data_a813cf0da1a6c02a22c84958a9f796b7
#
_entry.id   a813cf0da1a6c02a22c84958a9f796b7
#
_cell.length_a   1.000
_cell.length_b   1.000
_cell.length_c   1.000
_cell.angle_alpha   90.00
_cell.angle_beta   90.00
_cell.angle_gamma   90.00
#
_symmetry.space_group_name_H-M   'P 1'
#
loop_
_entity.id
_entity.type
_entity.pdbx_description
1 polymer ?
#
loop_
_entity_poly.entity_id
_entity_poly.type
_entity_poly.pdbx_seq_one_letter_code
_entity_poly.pdbx_strand_id
1 'polypeptide(L)'
;MILKTLEALGPLHGFGIARRIEQVSEDVLQLNEGTVYTSLLRLQQQGWITADWGTSENNRKAKFYSITKSGLKQLARETADWEQISGVIGRVLRLEGQK
;
A
#
# COMPACT_ATOMS: atom_id res chain seq x y z
N MET A 1 -2.07 -1.70 -1.28
CA MET A 1 -1.68 -0.31 -1.56
C MET A 1 -0.59 0.22 -0.65
N ILE A 2 -0.66 -0.03 0.65
CA ILE A 2 0.38 0.42 1.59
C ILE A 2 1.75 -0.17 1.24
N LEU A 3 1.83 -1.47 0.96
CA LEU A 3 3.10 -2.11 0.59
C LEU A 3 3.69 -1.50 -0.68
N LYS A 4 2.87 -1.24 -1.67
CA LYS A 4 3.33 -0.63 -2.93
C LYS A 4 3.82 0.80 -2.72
N THR A 5 3.14 1.57 -1.88
CA THR A 5 3.54 2.92 -1.53
C THR A 5 4.90 2.93 -0.84
N LEU A 6 5.13 2.02 0.10
CA LEU A 6 6.41 1.92 0.81
C LEU A 6 7.54 1.43 -0.10
N GLU A 7 7.25 0.51 -1.03
CA GLU A 7 8.23 0.09 -2.02
C GLU A 7 8.68 1.26 -2.90
N ALA A 8 7.73 2.03 -3.39
CA ALA A 8 8.01 3.09 -4.36
C ALA A 8 8.67 4.32 -3.74
N LEU A 9 8.26 4.70 -2.54
CA LEU A 9 8.68 5.96 -1.92
C LEU A 9 9.65 5.80 -0.76
N GLY A 10 9.85 4.56 -0.29
CA GLY A 10 10.69 4.29 0.87
C GLY A 10 9.97 4.58 2.19
N PRO A 11 10.73 4.79 3.28
CA PRO A 11 10.12 4.97 4.61
C PRO A 11 9.21 6.19 4.67
N LEU A 12 7.98 5.99 5.17
CA LEU A 12 6.99 7.05 5.33
C LEU A 12 6.28 6.90 6.68
N HIS A 13 5.88 8.03 7.28
CA HIS A 13 4.98 7.99 8.43
C HIS A 13 3.53 7.76 7.98
N GLY A 14 2.65 7.37 8.91
CA GLY A 14 1.27 6.97 8.59
C GLY A 14 0.48 8.03 7.83
N PHE A 15 0.63 9.30 8.22
CA PHE A 15 -0.03 10.40 7.53
C PHE A 15 0.45 10.53 6.08
N GLY A 16 1.76 10.38 5.85
CA GLY A 16 2.33 10.44 4.50
C GLY A 16 1.82 9.30 3.61
N ILE A 17 1.66 8.11 4.16
CA ILE A 17 1.11 6.96 3.44
C ILE A 17 -0.33 7.24 3.00
N ALA A 18 -1.18 7.68 3.93
CA ALA A 18 -2.57 7.98 3.64
C ALA A 18 -2.70 9.07 2.58
N ARG A 19 -1.94 10.14 2.73
CA ARG A 19 -1.95 11.25 1.79
C ARG A 19 -1.52 10.82 0.39
N ARG A 20 -0.51 9.96 0.28
CA ARG A 20 -0.04 9.48 -1.01
C ARG A 20 -1.08 8.62 -1.71
N ILE A 21 -1.76 7.75 -0.96
CA ILE A 21 -2.83 6.93 -1.51
C ILE A 21 -3.98 7.81 -2.01
N GLU A 22 -4.35 8.83 -1.26
CA GLU A 22 -5.37 9.78 -1.69
C GLU A 22 -4.97 10.51 -2.97
N GLN A 23 -3.72 10.96 -3.07
CA GLN A 23 -3.21 11.63 -4.26
C GLN A 23 -3.22 10.72 -5.49
N VAL A 24 -2.78 9.48 -5.35
CA VAL A 24 -2.74 8.53 -6.46
C VAL A 24 -4.14 8.15 -6.92
N SER A 25 -5.10 8.08 -6.01
CA SER A 25 -6.49 7.76 -6.33
C SER A 25 -7.31 8.97 -6.77
N GLU A 26 -6.70 10.15 -6.88
CA GLU A 26 -7.38 11.40 -7.23
C GLU A 26 -8.55 11.70 -6.30
N ASP A 27 -8.33 11.49 -4.99
CA ASP A 27 -9.31 11.70 -3.93
C ASP A 27 -10.54 10.78 -3.97
N VAL A 28 -10.52 9.75 -4.83
CA VAL A 28 -11.57 8.74 -4.84
C VAL A 28 -11.55 7.92 -3.55
N LEU A 29 -10.33 7.60 -3.06
CA LEU A 29 -10.15 6.89 -1.79
C LEU A 29 -9.72 7.88 -0.72
N GLN A 30 -10.63 8.19 0.19
CA GLN A 30 -10.31 9.00 1.37
C GLN A 30 -10.19 8.07 2.57
N LEU A 31 -8.96 7.92 3.07
CA LEU A 31 -8.67 7.04 4.19
C LEU A 31 -8.56 7.86 5.47
N ASN A 32 -9.30 7.47 6.51
CA ASN A 32 -9.10 8.09 7.81
C ASN A 32 -7.86 7.47 8.48
N GLU A 33 -7.27 8.21 9.43
CA GLU A 33 -6.06 7.78 10.12
C GLU A 33 -6.25 6.46 10.87
N GLY A 34 -7.41 6.25 11.49
CA GLY A 34 -7.69 5.02 12.22
C GLY A 34 -7.62 3.79 11.34
N THR A 35 -8.18 3.85 10.13
CA THR A 35 -8.12 2.76 9.16
C THR A 35 -6.68 2.48 8.73
N VAL A 36 -5.90 3.52 8.46
CA VAL A 36 -4.49 3.39 8.06
C VAL A 36 -3.68 2.75 9.18
N TYR A 37 -3.81 3.22 10.41
CA TYR A 37 -3.06 2.66 11.54
C TYR A 37 -3.43 1.21 11.83
N THR A 38 -4.71 0.84 11.70
CA THR A 38 -5.14 -0.55 11.87
C THR A 38 -4.49 -1.45 10.81
N SER A 39 -4.46 -0.99 9.57
CA SER A 39 -3.82 -1.72 8.48
C SER A 39 -2.31 -1.86 8.69
N LEU A 40 -1.66 -0.78 9.12
CA LEU A 40 -0.22 -0.79 9.43
C LEU A 40 0.10 -1.78 10.55
N LEU A 41 -0.72 -1.82 11.59
CA LEU A 41 -0.53 -2.76 12.68
C LEU A 41 -0.61 -4.21 12.20
N ARG A 42 -1.58 -4.53 11.35
CA ARG A 42 -1.71 -5.87 10.76
C ARG A 42 -0.50 -6.24 9.93
N LEU A 43 -0.03 -5.34 9.08
CA LEU A 43 1.15 -5.58 8.24
C LEU A 43 2.40 -5.78 9.09
N GLN A 44 2.53 -5.03 10.18
CA GLN A 44 3.63 -5.15 11.11
C GLN A 44 3.60 -6.51 11.83
N GLN A 45 2.42 -6.95 12.25
CA GLN A 45 2.23 -8.25 12.88
C GLN A 45 2.59 -9.41 11.95
N GLN A 46 2.36 -9.25 10.66
CA GLN A 46 2.75 -10.23 9.65
C GLN A 46 4.25 -10.20 9.33
N GLY A 47 4.97 -9.20 9.82
CA GLY A 47 6.38 -9.05 9.53
C GLY A 47 6.66 -8.48 8.13
N TRP A 48 5.67 -7.91 7.47
CA TRP A 48 5.82 -7.35 6.12
C TRP A 48 6.33 -5.92 6.12
N ILE A 49 6.18 -5.23 7.23
CA ILE A 49 6.73 -3.89 7.44
C ILE A 49 7.37 -3.80 8.82
N THR A 50 8.29 -2.84 8.96
CA THR A 50 8.87 -2.46 10.26
C THR A 50 8.55 -1.01 10.55
N ALA A 51 8.65 -0.64 11.82
CA ALA A 51 8.39 0.73 12.26
C ALA A 51 9.55 1.21 13.11
N ASP A 52 10.06 2.40 12.80
CA ASP A 52 11.15 3.05 13.54
C ASP A 52 10.79 4.49 13.82
N TRP A 53 11.17 4.98 14.98
CA TRP A 53 10.99 6.37 15.31
C TRP A 53 12.01 7.23 14.56
N GLY A 54 11.54 8.34 14.03
CA GLY A 54 12.39 9.32 13.35
C GLY A 54 11.84 10.72 13.53
N THR A 55 12.48 11.68 12.89
CA THR A 55 12.06 13.09 12.93
C THR A 55 11.41 13.45 11.60
N SER A 56 10.17 13.95 11.66
CA SER A 56 9.45 14.42 10.49
C SER A 56 9.96 15.82 10.07
N GLU A 57 9.50 16.29 8.92
CA GLU A 57 9.84 17.60 8.37
C GLU A 57 9.54 18.75 9.34
N ASN A 58 8.60 18.55 10.25
CA ASN A 58 8.19 19.56 11.24
C ASN A 58 8.93 19.39 12.58
N ASN A 59 10.08 18.70 12.60
CA ASN A 59 10.84 18.40 13.80
C ASN A 59 10.06 17.66 14.90
N ARG A 60 9.04 16.90 14.50
CA ARG A 60 8.25 16.09 15.44
C ARG A 60 8.66 14.64 15.31
N LYS A 61 8.67 13.94 16.44
CA LYS A 61 8.88 12.50 16.44
C LYS A 61 7.71 11.83 15.73
N ALA A 62 8.03 10.96 14.78
CA ALA A 62 7.04 10.21 14.05
C ALA A 62 7.54 8.79 13.82
N LYS A 63 6.60 7.85 13.73
CA LYS A 63 6.90 6.46 13.37
C LYS A 63 6.97 6.36 11.86
N PHE A 64 8.12 5.94 11.36
CA PHE A 64 8.32 5.71 9.92
C PHE A 64 8.22 4.21 9.64
N TYR A 65 7.47 3.86 8.64
CA TYR A 65 7.22 2.48 8.25
C TYR A 65 8.02 2.15 7.01
N SER A 66 8.63 0.97 6.99
CA SER A 66 9.45 0.49 5.87
C SER A 66 9.03 -0.91 5.51
N ILE A 67 9.07 -1.24 4.22
CA ILE A 67 8.76 -2.59 3.75
C ILE A 67 9.94 -3.51 4.04
N THR A 68 9.66 -4.75 4.47
CA THR A 68 10.68 -5.78 4.70
C THR A 68 10.85 -6.65 3.46
N LYS A 69 11.85 -7.54 3.49
CA LYS A 69 12.02 -8.55 2.44
C LYS A 69 10.78 -9.44 2.30
N SER A 70 10.20 -9.83 3.45
CA SER A 70 8.94 -10.58 3.46
C SER A 70 7.80 -9.79 2.86
N GLY A 71 7.74 -8.49 3.15
CA GLY A 71 6.76 -7.59 2.56
C GLY A 71 6.90 -7.45 1.06
N LEU A 72 8.13 -7.40 0.55
CA LEU A 72 8.39 -7.38 -0.89
C LEU A 72 7.92 -8.66 -1.58
N LYS A 73 8.13 -9.82 -0.95
CA LYS A 73 7.63 -11.09 -1.47
C LYS A 73 6.11 -11.12 -1.49
N GLN A 74 5.48 -10.63 -0.44
CA GLN A 74 4.02 -10.57 -0.35
C GLN A 74 3.45 -9.63 -1.43
N LEU A 75 4.08 -8.47 -1.63
CA LEU A 75 3.67 -7.54 -2.67
C LEU A 75 3.75 -8.17 -4.06
N ALA A 76 4.82 -8.92 -4.34
CA ALA A 76 4.97 -9.63 -5.61
C ALA A 76 3.85 -10.64 -5.82
N ARG A 77 3.47 -11.38 -4.77
CA ARG A 77 2.35 -12.33 -4.84
C ARG A 77 1.02 -11.62 -5.12
N GLU A 78 0.74 -10.55 -4.39
CA GLU A 78 -0.49 -9.77 -4.57
C GLU A 78 -0.57 -9.19 -5.98
N THR A 79 0.54 -8.69 -6.49
CA THR A 79 0.60 -8.13 -7.85
C THR A 79 0.35 -9.22 -8.90
N ALA A 80 0.97 -10.39 -8.74
CA ALA A 80 0.78 -11.52 -9.66
C ALA A 80 -0.68 -12.01 -9.63
N ASP A 81 -1.26 -12.15 -8.44
CA ASP A 81 -2.65 -12.56 -8.29
C ASP A 81 -3.60 -11.56 -8.94
N TRP A 82 -3.36 -10.27 -8.73
CA TRP A 82 -4.16 -9.22 -9.35
C TRP A 82 -4.05 -9.24 -10.87
N GLU A 83 -2.85 -9.38 -11.41
CA GLU A 83 -2.64 -9.46 -12.85
C GLU A 83 -3.36 -10.64 -13.48
N GLN A 84 -3.33 -11.79 -12.80
CA GLN A 84 -4.04 -12.98 -13.26
C GLN A 84 -5.56 -12.74 -13.29
N ILE A 85 -6.13 -12.24 -12.21
CA ILE A 85 -7.56 -11.94 -12.12
C ILE A 85 -7.97 -10.89 -13.14
N SER A 86 -7.21 -9.81 -13.26
CA SER A 86 -7.47 -8.74 -14.22
C SER A 86 -7.42 -9.25 -15.65
N GLY A 87 -6.48 -10.14 -15.96
CA GLY A 87 -6.35 -10.76 -17.26
C GLY A 87 -7.55 -11.62 -17.61
N VAL A 88 -8.05 -12.41 -16.66
CA VAL A 88 -9.25 -13.23 -16.85
C VAL A 88 -10.48 -12.35 -17.08
N ILE A 89 -10.67 -11.34 -16.26
CA ILE A 89 -11.79 -10.40 -16.39
C ILE A 89 -11.74 -9.70 -17.75
N GLY A 90 -10.57 -9.22 -18.15
CA GLY A 90 -10.39 -8.56 -19.43
C GLY A 90 -10.74 -9.46 -20.62
N ARG A 91 -10.39 -10.74 -20.55
CA ARG A 91 -10.75 -11.71 -21.60
C ARG A 91 -12.25 -11.94 -21.67
N VAL A 92 -12.90 -12.08 -20.51
CA VAL A 92 -14.36 -12.25 -20.46
C VAL A 92 -15.07 -11.04 -21.06
N LEU A 93 -14.64 -9.83 -20.68
CA LEU A 93 -15.23 -8.60 -21.22
C LEU A 93 -15.05 -8.48 -22.74
N ARG A 94 -13.89 -8.90 -23.25
CA ARG A 94 -13.66 -8.87 -24.71
C ARG A 94 -14.54 -9.87 -25.46
N LEU A 95 -14.77 -11.04 -24.88
CA LEU A 95 -15.68 -12.02 -25.47
C LEU A 95 -17.10 -11.46 -25.58
N GLU A 96 -17.56 -10.77 -24.53
CA GLU A 96 -18.88 -10.14 -24.55
C GLU A 96 -18.95 -9.01 -25.57
N GLY A 97 -17.86 -8.26 -25.73
CA GLY A 97 -17.80 -7.15 -26.68
C GLY A 97 -17.70 -7.54 -28.15
N GLN A 98 -17.48 -8.81 -28.46
CA GLN A 98 -17.30 -9.32 -29.81
C GLN A 98 -18.58 -9.91 -30.44
N LYS A 99 -19.69 -9.62 -29.89
CA LYS A 99 -20.96 -10.11 -30.40
C LYS A 99 -21.25 -9.64 -31.83
#